data_e379fe9d7ff33b391b03529fb8236651
#
_entry.id   e379fe9d7ff33b391b03529fb8236651
#
_cell.length_a   1.000
_cell.length_b   1.000
_cell.length_c   1.000
_cell.angle_alpha   90.00
_cell.angle_beta   90.00
_cell.angle_gamma   90.00
#
_symmetry.space_group_name_H-M   'P 1'
#
loop_
_entity.id
_entity.type
_entity.pdbx_description
1 polymer ?
#
loop_
_entity_poly.entity_id
_entity_poly.type
_entity_poly.pdbx_seq_one_letter_code
_entity_poly.pdbx_strand_id
1 'polypeptide(L)'
;MKINNEQVKRLGIYFFYEKEGIVDSYVKYFFKDYVKQVTDMIVVCNGQLNEEGHKFFEQYTKSVIVRENKGLDVWAYKTAMESLGWEKLVQYDEICFVNCTIMGPVYTLKETFEAMSKENLDFWGMTKHYKNEYDPFHNNRYGYLPEHIQSHFMVFRQSLVKSEDFQSFWDEMPMIKGYEDSIGNFESIFTKHFADLGYKWDVYVKTDDISNKTDYPLMNYAKELIRDKRCPIFKRRMFFQPYEYEIFNTLGQPGKELYDYLKSTGLYDVNLIWDNILRTCHQADFVKNLHLNYILSSSSYDQNKMDEILKKRKLAFKFHLRTKYFFFGNCFSWK
;
A
#
# COMPACT_ATOMS: atom_id res chain seq x y z
N MET A 1 -4.81 12.96 20.48
CA MET A 1 -4.48 12.44 21.83
C MET A 1 -3.14 11.74 21.76
N LYS A 2 -2.23 11.92 22.74
CA LYS A 2 -0.99 11.12 22.84
C LYS A 2 -1.32 9.79 23.51
N ILE A 3 -0.61 8.72 23.11
CA ILE A 3 -0.84 7.37 23.61
C ILE A 3 0.39 6.85 24.36
N ASN A 4 0.18 6.19 25.50
CA ASN A 4 1.26 5.43 26.12
C ASN A 4 1.44 4.09 25.40
N ASN A 5 2.47 3.98 24.58
CA ASN A 5 2.69 2.81 23.73
C ASN A 5 2.96 1.49 24.51
N GLU A 6 3.36 1.58 25.78
CA GLU A 6 3.61 0.40 26.63
C GLU A 6 2.32 -0.26 27.17
N GLN A 7 1.23 0.51 27.22
CA GLN A 7 -0.05 0.07 27.78
C GLN A 7 -1.22 0.15 26.82
N VAL A 8 -0.95 0.45 25.54
CA VAL A 8 -1.98 0.64 24.51
C VAL A 8 -2.70 -0.66 24.18
N LYS A 9 -4.03 -0.62 24.25
CA LYS A 9 -4.87 -1.69 23.76
C LYS A 9 -5.17 -1.48 22.28
N ARG A 10 -4.51 -2.23 21.41
CA ARG A 10 -4.57 -2.07 19.96
C ARG A 10 -5.20 -3.27 19.27
N LEU A 11 -6.22 -3.04 18.44
CA LEU A 11 -6.79 -4.04 17.56
C LEU A 11 -6.13 -3.96 16.19
N GLY A 12 -5.52 -5.06 15.73
CA GLY A 12 -5.09 -5.21 14.36
C GLY A 12 -6.19 -5.86 13.52
N ILE A 13 -6.49 -5.27 12.36
CA ILE A 13 -7.31 -5.90 11.33
C ILE A 13 -6.44 -6.07 10.10
N TYR A 14 -6.10 -7.32 9.78
CA TYR A 14 -5.25 -7.66 8.65
C TYR A 14 -6.07 -8.21 7.50
N PHE A 15 -6.06 -7.51 6.38
CA PHE A 15 -6.70 -7.97 5.15
C PHE A 15 -5.72 -8.81 4.33
N PHE A 16 -6.18 -10.00 3.94
CA PHE A 16 -5.46 -10.91 3.07
C PHE A 16 -6.30 -11.30 1.85
N TYR A 17 -5.68 -11.25 0.70
CA TYR A 17 -6.21 -11.80 -0.55
C TYR A 17 -5.08 -12.38 -1.39
N GLU A 18 -5.25 -13.62 -1.78
CA GLU A 18 -4.44 -14.29 -2.79
C GLU A 18 -5.32 -15.31 -3.52
N LYS A 19 -5.17 -15.39 -4.84
CA LYS A 19 -6.07 -16.15 -5.71
C LYS A 19 -6.22 -17.63 -5.32
N GLU A 20 -5.13 -18.26 -4.86
CA GLU A 20 -5.07 -19.68 -4.46
C GLU A 20 -5.14 -19.86 -2.93
N GLY A 21 -5.23 -18.75 -2.19
CA GLY A 21 -5.25 -18.75 -0.72
C GLY A 21 -3.91 -19.10 -0.08
N ILE A 22 -2.80 -18.91 -0.81
CA ILE A 22 -1.45 -19.23 -0.34
C ILE A 22 -0.86 -18.02 0.38
N VAL A 23 -0.48 -18.20 1.64
CA VAL A 23 0.20 -17.17 2.45
C VAL A 23 1.69 -17.22 2.14
N ASP A 24 2.16 -16.31 1.29
CA ASP A 24 3.56 -16.21 0.87
C ASP A 24 4.52 -15.85 2.00
N SER A 25 5.80 -16.15 1.77
CA SER A 25 6.89 -15.88 2.71
C SER A 25 6.99 -14.42 3.12
N TYR A 26 6.78 -13.46 2.21
CA TYR A 26 6.79 -12.03 2.54
C TYR A 26 5.63 -11.62 3.47
N VAL A 27 4.44 -12.23 3.28
CA VAL A 27 3.27 -12.01 4.18
C VAL A 27 3.59 -12.52 5.56
N LYS A 28 4.12 -13.77 5.65
CA LYS A 28 4.53 -14.37 6.92
C LYS A 28 5.59 -13.54 7.64
N TYR A 29 6.54 -12.99 6.89
CA TYR A 29 7.59 -12.13 7.42
C TYR A 29 7.04 -10.84 8.01
N PHE A 30 6.21 -10.12 7.25
CA PHE A 30 5.56 -8.88 7.70
C PHE A 30 4.66 -9.13 8.91
N PHE A 31 3.80 -10.14 8.84
CA PHE A 31 2.81 -10.46 9.87
C PHE A 31 3.44 -10.77 11.22
N LYS A 32 4.58 -11.46 11.24
CA LYS A 32 5.32 -11.79 12.47
C LYS A 32 5.84 -10.57 13.25
N ASP A 33 6.12 -9.47 12.57
CA ASP A 33 6.49 -8.21 13.23
C ASP A 33 5.24 -7.42 13.63
N TYR A 34 4.24 -7.38 12.72
CA TYR A 34 3.00 -6.65 12.93
C TYR A 34 2.22 -7.16 14.16
N VAL A 35 2.09 -8.45 14.32
CA VAL A 35 1.33 -9.03 15.44
C VAL A 35 1.91 -8.66 16.81
N LYS A 36 3.18 -8.34 16.90
CA LYS A 36 3.83 -7.87 18.15
C LYS A 36 3.41 -6.45 18.55
N GLN A 37 2.79 -5.71 17.65
CA GLN A 37 2.38 -4.32 17.87
C GLN A 37 0.92 -4.19 18.28
N VAL A 38 0.17 -5.30 18.30
CA VAL A 38 -1.26 -5.30 18.60
C VAL A 38 -1.58 -6.22 19.77
N THR A 39 -2.64 -5.90 20.49
CA THR A 39 -3.14 -6.72 21.61
C THR A 39 -4.03 -7.84 21.11
N ASP A 40 -4.90 -7.50 20.16
CA ASP A 40 -5.84 -8.42 19.52
C ASP A 40 -5.73 -8.31 18.01
N MET A 41 -6.02 -9.41 17.30
CA MET A 41 -5.90 -9.49 15.85
C MET A 41 -7.13 -10.15 15.24
N ILE A 42 -7.67 -9.54 14.19
CA ILE A 42 -8.64 -10.16 13.28
C ILE A 42 -7.98 -10.25 11.90
N VAL A 43 -7.97 -11.44 11.31
CA VAL A 43 -7.55 -11.65 9.92
C VAL A 43 -8.77 -11.86 9.06
N VAL A 44 -8.91 -11.08 7.99
CA VAL A 44 -9.99 -11.25 7.01
C VAL A 44 -9.40 -11.65 5.67
N CYS A 45 -9.78 -12.83 5.21
CA CYS A 45 -9.37 -13.39 3.93
C CYS A 45 -10.52 -13.30 2.93
N ASN A 46 -10.32 -12.59 1.83
CA ASN A 46 -11.25 -12.64 0.71
C ASN A 46 -10.96 -13.84 -0.20
N GLY A 47 -12.00 -14.51 -0.68
CA GLY A 47 -11.91 -15.70 -1.54
C GLY A 47 -11.65 -16.96 -0.75
N GLN A 48 -10.45 -17.49 -0.83
CA GLN A 48 -10.08 -18.74 -0.16
C GLN A 48 -8.79 -18.59 0.65
N LEU A 49 -8.61 -19.49 1.58
CA LEU A 49 -7.39 -19.65 2.37
C LEU A 49 -7.07 -21.14 2.43
N ASN A 50 -5.87 -21.54 2.04
CA ASN A 50 -5.47 -22.94 2.10
C ASN A 50 -5.18 -23.39 3.53
N GLU A 51 -5.02 -24.69 3.74
CA GLU A 51 -4.82 -25.28 5.06
C GLU A 51 -3.55 -24.75 5.76
N GLU A 52 -2.47 -24.54 5.01
CA GLU A 52 -1.23 -23.96 5.55
C GLU A 52 -1.41 -22.51 5.98
N GLY A 53 -2.17 -21.75 5.19
CA GLY A 53 -2.52 -20.36 5.50
C GLY A 53 -3.38 -20.27 6.76
N HIS A 54 -4.38 -21.15 6.92
CA HIS A 54 -5.16 -21.28 8.15
C HIS A 54 -4.25 -21.56 9.33
N LYS A 55 -3.45 -22.63 9.27
CA LYS A 55 -2.50 -23.01 10.33
C LYS A 55 -1.52 -21.88 10.68
N PHE A 56 -1.12 -21.07 9.69
CA PHE A 56 -0.24 -19.94 9.96
C PHE A 56 -0.93 -18.84 10.76
N PHE A 57 -2.11 -18.35 10.34
CA PHE A 57 -2.80 -17.28 11.04
C PHE A 57 -3.33 -17.69 12.41
N GLU A 58 -3.81 -18.93 12.55
CA GLU A 58 -4.33 -19.47 13.80
C GLU A 58 -3.28 -19.59 14.92
N GLN A 59 -1.98 -19.54 14.59
CA GLN A 59 -0.92 -19.42 15.59
C GLN A 59 -0.96 -18.09 16.35
N TYR A 60 -1.59 -17.06 15.77
CA TYR A 60 -1.56 -15.69 16.29
C TYR A 60 -2.95 -15.17 16.69
N THR A 61 -4.01 -15.71 16.13
CA THR A 61 -5.38 -15.29 16.43
C THR A 61 -6.38 -16.41 16.21
N LYS A 62 -7.47 -16.38 16.99
CA LYS A 62 -8.63 -17.27 16.77
C LYS A 62 -9.65 -16.63 15.80
N SER A 63 -9.47 -15.36 15.46
CA SER A 63 -10.39 -14.60 14.62
C SER A 63 -9.87 -14.54 13.18
N VAL A 64 -10.01 -15.66 12.45
CA VAL A 64 -9.73 -15.76 11.02
C VAL A 64 -11.06 -15.88 10.29
N ILE A 65 -11.44 -14.85 9.53
CA ILE A 65 -12.69 -14.77 8.78
C ILE A 65 -12.36 -14.99 7.30
N VAL A 66 -12.90 -16.04 6.71
CA VAL A 66 -12.84 -16.25 5.24
C VAL A 66 -14.20 -15.88 4.65
N ARG A 67 -14.19 -14.99 3.66
CA ARG A 67 -15.42 -14.47 3.05
C ARG A 67 -15.31 -14.41 1.53
N GLU A 68 -16.44 -14.23 0.84
CA GLU A 68 -16.46 -14.02 -0.59
C GLU A 68 -15.57 -12.83 -1.00
N ASN A 69 -14.87 -12.94 -2.14
CA ASN A 69 -14.03 -11.86 -2.65
C ASN A 69 -14.86 -10.74 -3.27
N LYS A 70 -15.46 -9.93 -2.43
CA LYS A 70 -16.26 -8.75 -2.79
C LYS A 70 -15.85 -7.55 -1.92
N GLY A 71 -15.88 -6.35 -2.50
CA GLY A 71 -15.65 -5.11 -1.76
C GLY A 71 -14.20 -4.87 -1.33
N LEU A 72 -13.24 -5.63 -1.88
CA LEU A 72 -11.80 -5.50 -1.62
C LEU A 72 -11.46 -5.49 -0.10
N ASP A 73 -10.43 -4.74 0.28
CA ASP A 73 -10.00 -4.53 1.66
C ASP A 73 -11.00 -3.70 2.47
N VAL A 74 -11.68 -2.74 1.84
CA VAL A 74 -12.68 -1.86 2.48
C VAL A 74 -13.78 -2.68 3.17
N TRP A 75 -14.38 -3.60 2.43
CA TRP A 75 -15.45 -4.46 2.99
C TRP A 75 -14.91 -5.56 3.91
N ALA A 76 -13.64 -5.93 3.76
CA ALA A 76 -12.99 -6.81 4.72
C ALA A 76 -12.83 -6.12 6.08
N TYR A 77 -12.40 -4.85 6.09
CA TYR A 77 -12.34 -4.04 7.31
C TYR A 77 -13.72 -3.84 7.94
N LYS A 78 -14.73 -3.48 7.12
CA LYS A 78 -16.12 -3.37 7.58
C LYS A 78 -16.60 -4.69 8.22
N THR A 79 -16.40 -5.82 7.55
CA THR A 79 -16.78 -7.15 8.07
C THR A 79 -16.10 -7.46 9.42
N ALA A 80 -14.82 -7.14 9.58
CA ALA A 80 -14.11 -7.36 10.84
C ALA A 80 -14.70 -6.50 11.97
N MET A 81 -14.97 -5.23 11.71
CA MET A 81 -15.57 -4.32 12.69
C MET A 81 -16.99 -4.76 13.08
N GLU A 82 -17.83 -5.12 12.11
CA GLU A 82 -19.18 -5.63 12.35
C GLU A 82 -19.17 -6.94 13.16
N SER A 83 -18.21 -7.85 12.86
CA SER A 83 -18.09 -9.11 13.58
C SER A 83 -17.73 -8.92 15.06
N LEU A 84 -17.01 -7.87 15.39
CA LEU A 84 -16.64 -7.54 16.76
C LEU A 84 -17.74 -6.71 17.45
N GLY A 85 -18.40 -5.84 16.71
CA GLY A 85 -19.43 -4.91 17.17
C GLY A 85 -18.88 -3.61 17.76
N TRP A 86 -19.61 -2.51 17.55
CA TRP A 86 -19.17 -1.15 17.94
C TRP A 86 -18.86 -1.03 19.43
N GLU A 87 -19.66 -1.65 20.30
CA GLU A 87 -19.45 -1.63 21.75
C GLU A 87 -18.07 -2.12 22.17
N LYS A 88 -17.51 -3.10 21.45
CA LYS A 88 -16.16 -3.61 21.71
C LYS A 88 -15.09 -2.80 21.01
N LEU A 89 -15.36 -2.31 19.78
CA LEU A 89 -14.41 -1.49 19.02
C LEU A 89 -14.00 -0.24 19.78
N VAL A 90 -14.96 0.45 20.41
CA VAL A 90 -14.69 1.69 21.18
C VAL A 90 -13.88 1.48 22.46
N GLN A 91 -13.60 0.22 22.85
CA GLN A 91 -12.76 -0.10 24.00
C GLN A 91 -11.26 -0.18 23.65
N TYR A 92 -10.91 -0.16 22.38
CA TYR A 92 -9.51 -0.09 21.94
C TYR A 92 -9.02 1.35 21.90
N ASP A 93 -7.76 1.55 22.26
CA ASP A 93 -7.09 2.84 22.14
C ASP A 93 -6.77 3.16 20.67
N GLU A 94 -6.44 2.12 19.90
CA GLU A 94 -6.20 2.21 18.47
C GLU A 94 -6.77 0.99 17.72
N ILE A 95 -7.29 1.23 16.52
CA ILE A 95 -7.62 0.21 15.53
C ILE A 95 -6.70 0.39 14.33
N CYS A 96 -6.04 -0.67 13.90
CA CYS A 96 -5.03 -0.62 12.85
C CYS A 96 -5.45 -1.50 11.66
N PHE A 97 -5.65 -0.88 10.49
CA PHE A 97 -5.93 -1.55 9.23
C PHE A 97 -4.64 -1.75 8.45
N VAL A 98 -4.38 -2.98 8.05
CA VAL A 98 -3.23 -3.33 7.21
C VAL A 98 -3.65 -4.33 6.15
N ASN A 99 -3.16 -4.17 4.93
CA ASN A 99 -3.41 -5.12 3.86
C ASN A 99 -2.12 -5.76 3.30
N CYS A 100 -2.26 -6.90 2.62
CA CYS A 100 -1.17 -7.69 2.07
C CYS A 100 -0.52 -7.11 0.80
N THR A 101 -0.85 -5.89 0.39
CA THR A 101 -0.29 -5.25 -0.82
C THR A 101 1.08 -4.62 -0.60
N ILE A 102 1.56 -4.62 0.64
CA ILE A 102 2.87 -4.10 1.04
C ILE A 102 3.83 -5.23 1.39
N MET A 103 5.11 -4.98 1.19
CA MET A 103 6.24 -5.79 1.63
C MET A 103 7.03 -5.04 2.71
N GLY A 104 7.84 -5.75 3.45
CA GLY A 104 8.54 -5.27 4.64
C GLY A 104 8.29 -6.22 5.82
N PRO A 105 8.52 -5.80 7.08
CA PRO A 105 9.10 -4.52 7.42
C PRO A 105 10.63 -4.53 7.22
N VAL A 106 11.14 -3.44 6.65
CA VAL A 106 12.59 -3.20 6.52
C VAL A 106 13.18 -2.74 7.86
N TYR A 107 12.42 -1.98 8.60
CA TYR A 107 12.66 -1.59 9.99
C TYR A 107 11.48 -2.04 10.82
N THR A 108 11.73 -2.43 12.09
CA THR A 108 10.64 -2.91 12.94
C THR A 108 9.48 -1.90 13.05
N LEU A 109 8.26 -2.37 12.95
CA LEU A 109 7.06 -1.54 13.11
C LEU A 109 6.96 -0.92 14.50
N LYS A 110 7.68 -1.47 15.50
CA LYS A 110 7.78 -0.90 16.83
C LYS A 110 8.24 0.56 16.78
N GLU A 111 9.26 0.89 15.98
CA GLU A 111 9.75 2.27 15.81
C GLU A 111 8.64 3.21 15.31
N THR A 112 7.84 2.73 14.33
CA THR A 112 6.71 3.49 13.77
C THR A 112 5.67 3.80 14.84
N PHE A 113 5.23 2.78 15.58
CA PHE A 113 4.21 2.95 16.62
C PHE A 113 4.72 3.82 17.79
N GLU A 114 5.98 3.67 18.19
CA GLU A 114 6.60 4.51 19.22
C GLU A 114 6.71 5.98 18.79
N ALA A 115 7.04 6.25 17.54
CA ALA A 115 7.09 7.60 17.02
C ALA A 115 5.68 8.23 16.99
N MET A 116 4.71 7.54 16.40
CA MET A 116 3.37 8.06 16.23
C MET A 116 2.57 8.16 17.55
N SER A 117 2.91 7.38 18.57
CA SER A 117 2.29 7.48 19.90
C SER A 117 2.51 8.86 20.56
N LYS A 118 3.59 9.55 20.22
CA LYS A 118 3.96 10.89 20.74
C LYS A 118 3.19 12.01 20.06
N GLU A 119 2.63 11.77 18.88
CA GLU A 119 1.91 12.78 18.11
C GLU A 119 0.48 12.94 18.64
N ASN A 120 -0.05 14.16 18.59
CA ASN A 120 -1.42 14.45 19.02
C ASN A 120 -2.39 14.40 17.82
N LEU A 121 -2.81 13.19 17.45
CA LEU A 121 -3.62 12.91 16.27
C LEU A 121 -4.90 12.13 16.64
N ASP A 122 -5.85 12.05 15.73
CA ASP A 122 -7.04 11.23 15.83
C ASP A 122 -6.93 10.00 14.90
N PHE A 123 -6.19 10.13 13.81
CA PHE A 123 -5.81 9.01 12.96
C PHE A 123 -4.50 9.29 12.24
N TRP A 124 -3.85 8.23 11.78
CA TRP A 124 -2.59 8.35 11.05
C TRP A 124 -2.37 7.19 10.11
N GLY A 125 -1.42 7.35 9.18
CA GLY A 125 -1.03 6.29 8.27
C GLY A 125 0.47 6.18 8.06
N MET A 126 0.88 5.25 7.22
CA MET A 126 2.29 5.07 6.92
C MET A 126 2.80 6.15 5.97
N THR A 127 2.09 6.34 4.88
CA THR A 127 2.43 7.26 3.79
C THR A 127 1.17 7.95 3.27
N LYS A 128 1.36 9.06 2.56
CA LYS A 128 0.27 9.78 1.89
C LYS A 128 0.48 9.86 0.38
N HIS A 129 -0.61 10.03 -0.33
CA HIS A 129 -0.67 10.46 -1.71
C HIS A 129 -1.00 11.96 -1.72
N TYR A 130 -0.29 12.75 -2.53
CA TYR A 130 -0.55 14.17 -2.65
C TYR A 130 -1.80 14.45 -3.49
N LYS A 131 -2.35 15.65 -3.33
CA LYS A 131 -3.48 16.12 -4.10
C LYS A 131 -3.18 16.05 -5.60
N ASN A 132 -4.17 15.59 -6.38
CA ASN A 132 -4.19 15.74 -7.83
C ASN A 132 -5.37 16.64 -8.21
N GLU A 133 -5.14 17.63 -9.07
CA GLU A 133 -6.15 18.66 -9.41
C GLU A 133 -7.32 18.11 -10.24
N TYR A 134 -7.25 16.88 -10.70
CA TYR A 134 -8.32 16.18 -11.41
C TYR A 134 -8.58 14.81 -10.78
N ASP A 135 -9.76 14.26 -11.04
CA ASP A 135 -10.10 12.88 -10.68
C ASP A 135 -9.84 11.96 -11.87
N PRO A 136 -8.79 11.12 -11.83
CA PRO A 136 -8.46 10.20 -12.93
C PRO A 136 -9.50 9.08 -13.10
N PHE A 137 -10.35 8.85 -12.09
CA PHE A 137 -11.34 7.76 -12.06
C PHE A 137 -12.76 8.24 -12.31
N HIS A 138 -13.00 9.55 -12.32
CA HIS A 138 -14.32 10.18 -12.54
C HIS A 138 -15.42 9.72 -11.56
N ASN A 139 -15.03 9.34 -10.35
CA ASN A 139 -15.95 8.83 -9.34
C ASN A 139 -15.77 9.45 -7.94
N ASN A 140 -14.85 10.41 -7.80
CA ASN A 140 -14.62 11.09 -6.54
C ASN A 140 -15.62 12.24 -6.34
N ARG A 141 -16.32 12.22 -5.21
CA ARG A 141 -17.35 13.25 -4.89
C ARG A 141 -16.83 14.68 -4.81
N TYR A 142 -15.52 14.88 -4.68
CA TYR A 142 -14.89 16.19 -4.64
C TYR A 142 -14.52 16.73 -6.04
N GLY A 143 -14.61 15.91 -7.10
CA GLY A 143 -14.25 16.28 -8.47
C GLY A 143 -12.74 16.36 -8.71
N TYR A 144 -11.92 16.02 -7.73
CA TYR A 144 -10.46 15.93 -7.78
C TYR A 144 -9.99 14.86 -6.80
N LEU A 145 -8.73 14.47 -6.86
CA LEU A 145 -8.16 13.51 -5.91
C LEU A 145 -7.55 14.27 -4.72
N PRO A 146 -8.18 14.27 -3.53
CA PRO A 146 -7.64 14.92 -2.34
C PRO A 146 -6.30 14.33 -1.90
N GLU A 147 -5.50 15.10 -1.18
CA GLU A 147 -4.40 14.55 -0.39
C GLU A 147 -4.97 13.58 0.66
N HIS A 148 -4.36 12.39 0.77
CA HIS A 148 -4.92 11.35 1.62
C HIS A 148 -3.87 10.35 2.11
N ILE A 149 -4.16 9.76 3.27
CA ILE A 149 -3.45 8.58 3.77
C ILE A 149 -3.77 7.39 2.86
N GLN A 150 -2.75 6.62 2.52
CA GLN A 150 -2.93 5.43 1.70
C GLN A 150 -3.46 4.26 2.54
N SER A 151 -4.50 3.59 2.02
CA SER A 151 -5.31 2.59 2.74
C SER A 151 -4.57 1.32 3.16
N HIS A 152 -3.38 1.09 2.65
CA HIS A 152 -2.62 -0.12 2.97
C HIS A 152 -2.11 -0.19 4.41
N PHE A 153 -2.05 0.95 5.13
CA PHE A 153 -1.69 1.02 6.54
C PHE A 153 -2.32 2.27 7.16
N MET A 154 -3.37 2.11 7.94
CA MET A 154 -4.11 3.18 8.62
C MET A 154 -4.34 2.83 10.07
N VAL A 155 -4.23 3.80 10.96
CA VAL A 155 -4.48 3.63 12.39
C VAL A 155 -5.43 4.72 12.87
N PHE A 156 -6.49 4.31 13.55
CA PHE A 156 -7.55 5.16 14.08
C PHE A 156 -7.52 5.11 15.58
N ARG A 157 -7.46 6.27 16.21
CA ARG A 157 -7.48 6.37 17.66
C ARG A 157 -8.90 6.38 18.21
N GLN A 158 -9.01 6.05 19.48
CA GLN A 158 -10.29 5.95 20.16
C GLN A 158 -11.13 7.25 20.03
N SER A 159 -10.48 8.44 19.97
CA SER A 159 -11.16 9.72 19.77
C SER A 159 -11.98 9.77 18.47
N LEU A 160 -11.46 9.19 17.38
CA LEU A 160 -12.20 9.06 16.15
C LEU A 160 -13.17 7.87 16.19
N VAL A 161 -12.73 6.69 16.64
CA VAL A 161 -13.52 5.45 16.64
C VAL A 161 -14.82 5.57 17.45
N LYS A 162 -14.82 6.38 18.52
CA LYS A 162 -16.00 6.64 19.37
C LYS A 162 -17.01 7.61 18.75
N SER A 163 -16.66 8.30 17.69
CA SER A 163 -17.54 9.31 17.11
C SER A 163 -18.68 8.69 16.28
N GLU A 164 -19.81 9.37 16.29
CA GLU A 164 -20.94 9.04 15.41
C GLU A 164 -20.54 9.19 13.92
N ASP A 165 -19.66 10.17 13.61
CA ASP A 165 -19.14 10.36 12.26
C ASP A 165 -18.42 9.12 11.73
N PHE A 166 -17.57 8.47 12.56
CA PHE A 166 -16.83 7.27 12.15
C PHE A 166 -17.78 6.09 11.94
N GLN A 167 -18.73 5.89 12.84
CA GLN A 167 -19.72 4.83 12.71
C GLN A 167 -20.58 5.05 11.47
N SER A 168 -21.14 6.26 11.28
CA SER A 168 -21.96 6.59 10.12
C SER A 168 -21.23 6.43 8.81
N PHE A 169 -19.96 6.84 8.74
CA PHE A 169 -19.11 6.65 7.55
C PHE A 169 -19.03 5.18 7.14
N TRP A 170 -18.86 4.28 8.10
CA TRP A 170 -18.78 2.85 7.83
C TRP A 170 -20.14 2.21 7.59
N ASP A 171 -21.17 2.64 8.27
CA ASP A 171 -22.55 2.14 8.06
C ASP A 171 -23.04 2.48 6.64
N GLU A 172 -22.74 3.70 6.17
CA GLU A 172 -23.11 4.20 4.84
C GLU A 172 -22.15 3.76 3.71
N MET A 173 -21.06 3.04 4.02
CA MET A 173 -20.07 2.62 3.03
C MET A 173 -20.72 1.79 1.91
N PRO A 174 -20.69 2.26 0.65
CA PRO A 174 -21.26 1.53 -0.46
C PRO A 174 -20.46 0.25 -0.76
N MET A 175 -21.10 -0.69 -1.46
CA MET A 175 -20.38 -1.87 -1.95
C MET A 175 -19.32 -1.45 -2.97
N ILE A 176 -18.06 -1.68 -2.63
CA ILE A 176 -16.92 -1.43 -3.52
C ILE A 176 -16.87 -2.50 -4.61
N LYS A 177 -16.89 -2.07 -5.86
CA LYS A 177 -16.96 -2.97 -7.03
C LYS A 177 -15.59 -3.26 -7.65
N GLY A 178 -14.60 -2.41 -7.44
CA GLY A 178 -13.28 -2.56 -8.04
C GLY A 178 -12.25 -1.58 -7.48
N TYR A 179 -11.04 -1.63 -8.04
CA TYR A 179 -9.89 -0.84 -7.58
C TYR A 179 -10.15 0.67 -7.63
N GLU A 180 -10.67 1.17 -8.76
CA GLU A 180 -10.96 2.60 -8.94
C GLU A 180 -12.05 3.07 -7.96
N ASP A 181 -13.03 2.21 -7.71
CA ASP A 181 -14.13 2.46 -6.78
C ASP A 181 -13.63 2.52 -5.32
N SER A 182 -12.65 1.67 -4.96
CA SER A 182 -12.00 1.72 -3.65
C SER A 182 -11.25 3.04 -3.42
N ILE A 183 -10.57 3.53 -4.45
CA ILE A 183 -9.88 4.82 -4.36
C ILE A 183 -10.90 5.96 -4.26
N GLY A 184 -11.89 5.99 -5.16
CA GLY A 184 -12.86 7.08 -5.29
C GLY A 184 -13.86 7.17 -4.12
N ASN A 185 -14.22 6.06 -3.48
CA ASN A 185 -15.24 6.03 -2.41
C ASN A 185 -14.68 5.78 -1.01
N PHE A 186 -13.40 5.39 -0.88
CA PHE A 186 -12.79 5.16 0.42
C PHE A 186 -11.43 5.87 0.58
N GLU A 187 -10.37 5.40 -0.10
CA GLU A 187 -8.99 5.84 0.20
C GLU A 187 -8.82 7.35 0.12
N SER A 188 -9.23 7.95 -0.99
CA SER A 188 -9.07 9.38 -1.22
C SER A 188 -10.09 10.26 -0.47
N ILE A 189 -11.24 9.67 -0.08
CA ILE A 189 -12.30 10.40 0.62
C ILE A 189 -12.07 10.41 2.12
N PHE A 190 -11.64 9.31 2.71
CA PHE A 190 -11.55 9.12 4.15
C PHE A 190 -10.82 10.27 4.83
N THR A 191 -9.58 10.52 4.42
CA THR A 191 -8.74 11.53 5.07
C THR A 191 -9.35 12.93 4.99
N LYS A 192 -9.81 13.33 3.80
CA LYS A 192 -10.42 14.65 3.63
C LYS A 192 -11.73 14.78 4.39
N HIS A 193 -12.58 13.76 4.38
CA HIS A 193 -13.86 13.78 5.10
C HIS A 193 -13.65 14.04 6.59
N PHE A 194 -12.77 13.31 7.25
CA PHE A 194 -12.53 13.49 8.67
C PHE A 194 -11.71 14.73 8.99
N ALA A 195 -10.81 15.16 8.10
CA ALA A 195 -10.11 16.42 8.24
C ALA A 195 -11.07 17.63 8.17
N ASP A 196 -12.04 17.61 7.27
CA ASP A 196 -13.09 18.65 7.14
C ASP A 196 -13.98 18.73 8.42
N LEU A 197 -14.16 17.61 9.11
CA LEU A 197 -14.84 17.55 10.41
C LEU A 197 -13.97 17.97 11.60
N GLY A 198 -12.69 18.30 11.35
CA GLY A 198 -11.76 18.82 12.35
C GLY A 198 -10.89 17.77 13.05
N TYR A 199 -10.95 16.48 12.62
CA TYR A 199 -10.08 15.45 13.14
C TYR A 199 -8.64 15.63 12.64
N LYS A 200 -7.66 15.44 13.52
CA LYS A 200 -6.23 15.63 13.25
C LYS A 200 -5.62 14.37 12.71
N TRP A 201 -4.93 14.50 11.60
CA TRP A 201 -4.25 13.39 10.95
C TRP A 201 -2.83 13.72 10.52
N ASP A 202 -2.04 12.67 10.30
CA ASP A 202 -0.70 12.79 9.73
C ASP A 202 -0.20 11.42 9.25
N VAL A 203 1.04 11.36 8.73
CA VAL A 203 1.70 10.12 8.33
C VAL A 203 3.05 9.96 9.03
N TYR A 204 3.47 8.73 9.21
CA TYR A 204 4.79 8.43 9.79
C TYR A 204 5.92 8.93 8.87
N VAL A 205 5.84 8.62 7.58
CA VAL A 205 6.87 8.99 6.60
C VAL A 205 6.56 10.37 6.03
N LYS A 206 7.29 11.38 6.49
CA LYS A 206 7.14 12.77 6.00
C LYS A 206 7.79 12.94 4.64
N THR A 207 7.04 13.42 3.66
CA THR A 207 7.48 13.52 2.27
C THR A 207 7.27 14.92 1.66
N ASP A 208 6.97 15.93 2.50
CA ASP A 208 6.66 17.29 2.04
C ASP A 208 7.81 17.96 1.26
N ASP A 209 9.05 17.56 1.52
CA ASP A 209 10.26 17.97 0.81
C ASP A 209 10.35 17.46 -0.64
N ILE A 210 9.53 16.49 -1.00
CA ILE A 210 9.46 15.92 -2.37
C ILE A 210 8.07 16.04 -3.00
N SER A 211 7.15 16.77 -2.37
CA SER A 211 5.77 16.94 -2.86
C SER A 211 5.67 17.56 -4.27
N ASN A 212 6.66 18.38 -4.62
CA ASN A 212 6.76 18.99 -5.96
C ASN A 212 7.34 18.06 -7.04
N LYS A 213 7.80 16.86 -6.65
CA LYS A 213 8.42 15.89 -7.58
C LYS A 213 7.49 14.75 -7.94
N THR A 214 6.57 14.42 -7.05
CA THR A 214 5.66 13.27 -7.21
C THR A 214 4.42 13.43 -6.35
N ASP A 215 3.29 12.99 -6.86
CA ASP A 215 2.05 12.81 -6.10
C ASP A 215 2.02 11.47 -5.34
N TYR A 216 2.86 10.49 -5.76
CA TYR A 216 2.91 9.14 -5.18
C TYR A 216 4.32 8.76 -4.67
N PRO A 217 4.78 9.32 -3.53
CA PRO A 217 6.12 9.09 -3.01
C PRO A 217 6.50 7.62 -2.81
N LEU A 218 5.59 6.81 -2.26
CA LEU A 218 5.87 5.40 -1.95
C LEU A 218 6.17 4.56 -3.20
N MET A 219 5.60 4.91 -4.37
CA MET A 219 5.88 4.21 -5.62
C MET A 219 7.13 4.75 -6.33
N ASN A 220 7.35 6.05 -6.26
CA ASN A 220 8.35 6.70 -7.11
C ASN A 220 9.70 6.93 -6.42
N TYR A 221 9.71 6.94 -5.07
CA TYR A 221 10.89 7.23 -4.24
C TYR A 221 11.10 6.23 -3.10
N ALA A 222 10.62 4.99 -3.23
CA ALA A 222 10.65 4.01 -2.14
C ALA A 222 12.05 3.77 -1.56
N LYS A 223 13.09 3.77 -2.41
CA LYS A 223 14.48 3.64 -1.96
C LYS A 223 14.88 4.80 -1.03
N GLU A 224 14.58 6.03 -1.43
CA GLU A 224 14.87 7.24 -0.64
C GLU A 224 14.07 7.25 0.67
N LEU A 225 12.79 6.86 0.61
CA LEU A 225 11.95 6.77 1.82
C LEU A 225 12.51 5.75 2.82
N ILE A 226 12.99 4.61 2.35
CA ILE A 226 13.61 3.60 3.21
C ILE A 226 14.95 4.10 3.75
N ARG A 227 15.83 4.59 2.87
CA ARG A 227 17.19 5.01 3.22
C ARG A 227 17.20 6.23 4.15
N ASP A 228 16.44 7.25 3.80
CA ASP A 228 16.58 8.59 4.40
C ASP A 228 15.48 8.88 5.44
N LYS A 229 14.32 8.25 5.33
CA LYS A 229 13.14 8.54 6.16
C LYS A 229 12.67 7.33 6.99
N ARG A 230 13.43 6.25 6.99
CA ARG A 230 13.13 5.02 7.75
C ARG A 230 11.75 4.44 7.47
N CYS A 231 11.26 4.56 6.23
CA CYS A 231 10.01 3.91 5.83
C CYS A 231 10.16 2.39 5.99
N PRO A 232 9.31 1.72 6.79
CA PRO A 232 9.47 0.28 7.03
C PRO A 232 8.89 -0.58 5.90
N ILE A 233 8.16 0.02 4.96
CA ILE A 233 7.39 -0.71 3.95
C ILE A 233 7.68 -0.22 2.54
N PHE A 234 7.36 -1.08 1.57
CA PHE A 234 7.32 -0.73 0.15
C PHE A 234 6.18 -1.49 -0.54
N LYS A 235 5.75 -1.01 -1.69
CA LYS A 235 4.64 -1.63 -2.43
C LYS A 235 5.10 -2.88 -3.18
N ARG A 236 4.41 -4.01 -2.94
CA ARG A 236 4.58 -5.24 -3.73
C ARG A 236 4.41 -4.98 -5.23
N ARG A 237 3.46 -4.12 -5.59
CA ARG A 237 3.15 -3.75 -6.97
C ARG A 237 4.35 -3.21 -7.74
N MET A 238 5.36 -2.61 -7.10
CA MET A 238 6.57 -2.08 -7.75
C MET A 238 7.30 -3.14 -8.60
N PHE A 239 7.23 -4.40 -8.20
CA PHE A 239 7.90 -5.52 -8.90
C PHE A 239 7.00 -6.22 -9.93
N PHE A 240 5.74 -5.81 -10.03
CA PHE A 240 4.73 -6.38 -10.92
C PHE A 240 4.23 -5.39 -11.98
N GLN A 241 4.77 -4.18 -12.00
CA GLN A 241 4.41 -3.17 -12.99
C GLN A 241 5.02 -3.50 -14.35
N PRO A 242 4.27 -3.33 -15.44
CA PRO A 242 4.86 -3.35 -16.77
C PRO A 242 5.96 -2.30 -16.88
N TYR A 243 7.07 -2.66 -17.54
CA TYR A 243 8.22 -1.77 -17.72
C TYR A 243 7.84 -0.45 -18.41
N GLU A 244 6.91 -0.50 -19.36
CA GLU A 244 6.38 0.68 -20.01
C GLU A 244 5.74 1.65 -19.01
N TYR A 245 5.04 1.14 -18.01
CA TYR A 245 4.42 1.99 -16.97
C TYR A 245 5.48 2.73 -16.14
N GLU A 246 6.55 2.07 -15.74
CA GLU A 246 7.65 2.72 -15.01
C GLU A 246 8.30 3.83 -15.83
N ILE A 247 8.60 3.56 -17.11
CA ILE A 247 9.19 4.57 -18.00
C ILE A 247 8.29 5.80 -18.15
N PHE A 248 6.98 5.58 -18.26
CA PHE A 248 6.04 6.68 -18.46
C PHE A 248 5.83 7.53 -17.22
N ASN A 249 5.66 6.89 -16.07
CA ASN A 249 5.20 7.58 -14.89
C ASN A 249 6.33 8.06 -13.99
N THR A 250 7.50 7.40 -14.00
CA THR A 250 8.57 7.69 -13.05
C THR A 250 9.83 8.27 -13.68
N LEU A 251 10.00 8.10 -14.99
CA LEU A 251 11.25 8.44 -15.71
C LEU A 251 12.50 7.72 -15.14
N GLY A 252 12.30 6.71 -14.30
CA GLY A 252 13.33 5.95 -13.61
C GLY A 252 12.98 4.47 -13.56
N GLN A 253 13.66 3.76 -12.70
CA GLN A 253 13.43 2.35 -12.41
C GLN A 253 13.33 2.15 -10.89
N PRO A 254 12.31 2.74 -10.23
CA PRO A 254 12.23 2.75 -8.77
C PRO A 254 12.20 1.35 -8.15
N GLY A 255 11.56 0.38 -8.83
CA GLY A 255 11.54 -1.01 -8.38
C GLY A 255 12.94 -1.64 -8.39
N LYS A 256 13.70 -1.44 -9.50
CA LYS A 256 15.09 -1.93 -9.59
C LYS A 256 16.01 -1.24 -8.60
N GLU A 257 15.93 0.07 -8.50
CA GLU A 257 16.77 0.86 -7.58
C GLU A 257 16.52 0.45 -6.12
N LEU A 258 15.27 0.21 -5.76
CA LEU A 258 14.93 -0.33 -4.45
C LEU A 258 15.50 -1.73 -4.24
N TYR A 259 15.30 -2.63 -5.22
CA TYR A 259 15.81 -4.00 -5.13
C TYR A 259 17.34 -4.03 -4.92
N ASP A 260 18.09 -3.29 -5.74
CA ASP A 260 19.54 -3.22 -5.64
C ASP A 260 20.01 -2.65 -4.28
N TYR A 261 19.31 -1.64 -3.78
CA TYR A 261 19.55 -1.09 -2.46
C TYR A 261 19.33 -2.11 -1.33
N LEU A 262 18.18 -2.78 -1.33
CA LEU A 262 17.87 -3.79 -0.32
C LEU A 262 18.85 -4.95 -0.36
N LYS A 263 19.21 -5.41 -1.57
CA LYS A 263 20.20 -6.48 -1.76
C LYS A 263 21.59 -6.09 -1.27
N SER A 264 22.04 -4.88 -1.59
CA SER A 264 23.38 -4.41 -1.22
C SER A 264 23.53 -4.14 0.29
N THR A 265 22.44 -3.71 0.94
CA THR A 265 22.46 -3.39 2.37
C THR A 265 22.10 -4.55 3.29
N GLY A 266 21.45 -5.59 2.76
CA GLY A 266 20.95 -6.71 3.55
C GLY A 266 19.80 -6.33 4.50
N LEU A 267 19.21 -5.14 4.36
CA LEU A 267 18.12 -4.66 5.22
C LEU A 267 16.83 -5.46 5.10
N TYR A 268 16.65 -6.14 3.98
CA TYR A 268 15.50 -7.01 3.71
C TYR A 268 15.95 -8.21 2.87
N ASP A 269 15.43 -9.39 3.17
CA ASP A 269 15.70 -10.57 2.37
C ASP A 269 14.98 -10.48 1.02
N VAL A 270 15.74 -10.17 -0.02
CA VAL A 270 15.19 -10.02 -1.38
C VAL A 270 14.66 -11.32 -1.97
N ASN A 271 14.97 -12.49 -1.38
CA ASN A 271 14.38 -13.76 -1.81
C ASN A 271 12.87 -13.78 -1.55
N LEU A 272 12.39 -13.06 -0.54
CA LEU A 272 10.94 -12.91 -0.28
C LEU A 272 10.21 -12.23 -1.46
N ILE A 273 10.89 -11.33 -2.17
CA ILE A 273 10.37 -10.70 -3.39
C ILE A 273 10.32 -11.74 -4.51
N TRP A 274 11.42 -12.50 -4.69
CA TRP A 274 11.53 -13.51 -5.72
C TRP A 274 10.52 -14.64 -5.55
N ASP A 275 10.36 -15.17 -4.34
CA ASP A 275 9.40 -16.24 -4.03
C ASP A 275 7.99 -15.85 -4.50
N ASN A 276 7.59 -14.62 -4.22
CA ASN A 276 6.28 -14.12 -4.62
C ASN A 276 6.19 -13.89 -6.14
N ILE A 277 7.20 -13.28 -6.78
CA ILE A 277 7.21 -13.03 -8.22
C ILE A 277 7.15 -14.36 -8.98
N LEU A 278 8.02 -15.32 -8.66
CA LEU A 278 8.12 -16.61 -9.35
C LEU A 278 6.83 -17.41 -9.26
N ARG A 279 6.11 -17.31 -8.14
CA ARG A 279 4.84 -18.00 -7.97
C ARG A 279 3.66 -17.31 -8.64
N THR A 280 3.58 -15.98 -8.58
CA THR A 280 2.36 -15.26 -8.94
C THR A 280 2.39 -14.57 -10.29
N CYS A 281 3.58 -14.28 -10.82
CA CYS A 281 3.71 -13.61 -12.10
C CYS A 281 3.49 -14.59 -13.24
N HIS A 282 2.64 -14.22 -14.20
CA HIS A 282 2.46 -15.02 -15.40
C HIS A 282 3.78 -15.10 -16.18
N GLN A 283 4.13 -16.30 -16.69
CA GLN A 283 5.43 -16.54 -17.31
C GLN A 283 5.78 -15.56 -18.45
N ALA A 284 4.82 -15.17 -19.26
CA ALA A 284 5.04 -14.20 -20.33
C ALA A 284 5.35 -12.79 -19.80
N ASP A 285 4.65 -12.36 -18.74
CA ASP A 285 4.89 -11.07 -18.10
C ASP A 285 6.21 -11.07 -17.32
N PHE A 286 6.54 -12.20 -16.70
CA PHE A 286 7.83 -12.42 -16.07
C PHE A 286 9.00 -12.23 -17.05
N VAL A 287 8.97 -12.91 -18.19
CA VAL A 287 10.02 -12.79 -19.23
C VAL A 287 10.06 -11.37 -19.78
N LYS A 288 8.91 -10.77 -20.06
CA LYS A 288 8.81 -9.40 -20.61
C LYS A 288 9.35 -8.33 -19.66
N ASN A 289 9.09 -8.45 -18.37
CA ASN A 289 9.45 -7.41 -17.38
C ASN A 289 10.82 -7.64 -16.72
N LEU A 290 11.25 -8.89 -16.55
CA LEU A 290 12.55 -9.23 -15.95
C LEU A 290 13.75 -9.01 -16.87
N HIS A 291 13.54 -9.19 -18.14
CA HIS A 291 14.62 -9.29 -19.11
C HIS A 291 15.55 -8.06 -19.11
N LEU A 292 15.02 -6.87 -18.90
CA LEU A 292 15.81 -5.64 -18.98
C LEU A 292 16.27 -5.10 -17.61
N ASN A 293 15.49 -5.31 -16.57
CA ASN A 293 15.77 -4.67 -15.28
C ASN A 293 16.64 -5.51 -14.34
N TYR A 294 16.48 -6.83 -14.35
CA TYR A 294 17.10 -7.69 -13.34
C TYR A 294 18.23 -8.56 -13.87
N ILE A 295 18.14 -9.04 -15.10
CA ILE A 295 19.21 -9.89 -15.71
C ILE A 295 20.43 -9.03 -16.03
N LEU A 296 20.24 -7.80 -16.50
CA LEU A 296 21.35 -6.92 -16.88
C LEU A 296 22.10 -6.35 -15.67
N SER A 297 21.49 -6.29 -14.49
CA SER A 297 22.17 -5.88 -13.26
C SER A 297 23.18 -6.91 -12.74
N SER A 298 23.08 -8.17 -13.17
CA SER A 298 24.03 -9.23 -12.82
C SER A 298 25.10 -9.46 -13.90
N SER A 299 24.99 -8.78 -15.03
CA SER A 299 25.98 -8.88 -16.11
C SER A 299 27.14 -7.92 -15.91
N SER A 300 28.30 -8.26 -16.46
CA SER A 300 29.49 -7.39 -16.54
C SER A 300 29.32 -6.23 -17.55
N TYR A 301 28.09 -5.95 -17.98
CA TYR A 301 27.81 -4.88 -18.93
C TYR A 301 27.91 -3.51 -18.25
N ASP A 302 28.53 -2.54 -18.94
CA ASP A 302 28.70 -1.19 -18.43
C ASP A 302 27.35 -0.51 -18.15
N GLN A 303 27.04 -0.32 -16.88
CA GLN A 303 25.78 0.27 -16.42
C GLN A 303 25.57 1.70 -16.98
N ASN A 304 26.67 2.49 -17.09
CA ASN A 304 26.56 3.86 -17.61
C ASN A 304 26.14 3.87 -19.09
N LYS A 305 26.68 2.93 -19.86
CA LYS A 305 26.33 2.77 -21.27
C LYS A 305 24.89 2.29 -21.44
N MET A 306 24.40 1.43 -20.54
CA MET A 306 23.02 1.00 -20.51
C MET A 306 22.08 2.16 -20.21
N ASP A 307 22.39 2.96 -19.19
CA ASP A 307 21.60 4.14 -18.80
C ASP A 307 21.55 5.18 -19.91
N GLU A 308 22.62 5.35 -20.66
CA GLU A 308 22.67 6.23 -21.83
C GLU A 308 21.75 5.75 -22.96
N ILE A 309 21.78 4.44 -23.25
CA ILE A 309 20.90 3.80 -24.24
C ILE A 309 19.43 3.94 -23.83
N LEU A 310 19.12 3.69 -22.58
CA LEU A 310 17.76 3.81 -22.04
C LEU A 310 17.28 5.26 -22.07
N LYS A 311 18.13 6.24 -21.74
CA LYS A 311 17.83 7.67 -21.90
C LYS A 311 17.48 8.04 -23.34
N LYS A 312 18.26 7.57 -24.30
CA LYS A 312 18.03 7.82 -25.73
C LYS A 312 16.70 7.18 -26.20
N ARG A 313 16.38 5.98 -25.76
CA ARG A 313 15.10 5.30 -26.06
C ARG A 313 13.91 6.00 -25.41
N LYS A 314 14.02 6.48 -24.17
CA LYS A 314 12.98 7.28 -23.50
C LYS A 314 12.65 8.55 -24.31
N LEU A 315 13.65 9.24 -24.83
CA LEU A 315 13.46 10.43 -25.65
C LEU A 315 12.78 10.10 -26.98
N ALA A 316 13.20 9.03 -27.66
CA ALA A 316 12.60 8.58 -28.91
C ALA A 316 11.14 8.14 -28.73
N PHE A 317 10.82 7.46 -27.64
CA PHE A 317 9.48 7.00 -27.33
C PHE A 317 8.54 8.18 -26.97
N LYS A 318 8.99 9.14 -26.18
CA LYS A 318 8.23 10.38 -25.91
C LYS A 318 7.95 11.18 -27.18
N PHE A 319 8.90 11.23 -28.11
CA PHE A 319 8.73 11.91 -29.39
C PHE A 319 7.70 11.19 -30.26
N HIS A 320 7.75 9.86 -30.33
CA HIS A 320 6.82 9.04 -31.10
C HIS A 320 5.37 9.14 -30.57
N LEU A 321 5.18 9.21 -29.28
CA LEU A 321 3.86 9.42 -28.67
C LEU A 321 3.32 10.83 -28.95
N ARG A 322 4.14 11.86 -28.81
CA ARG A 322 3.73 13.24 -29.13
C ARG A 322 3.30 13.36 -30.59
N THR A 323 4.01 12.72 -31.51
CA THR A 323 3.64 12.73 -32.94
C THR A 323 2.38 11.92 -33.21
N LYS A 324 2.17 10.76 -32.57
CA LYS A 324 0.90 10.00 -32.69
C LYS A 324 -0.31 10.78 -32.14
N TYR A 325 -0.18 11.43 -30.99
CA TYR A 325 -1.24 12.29 -30.47
C TYR A 325 -1.55 13.50 -31.35
N PHE A 326 -0.57 14.01 -32.07
CA PHE A 326 -0.76 15.13 -32.99
C PHE A 326 -1.44 14.73 -34.31
N PHE A 327 -1.21 13.49 -34.80
CA PHE A 327 -1.74 13.01 -36.07
C PHE A 327 -3.02 12.17 -35.99
N PHE A 328 -3.37 11.66 -34.82
CA PHE A 328 -4.55 10.83 -34.62
C PHE A 328 -5.41 11.40 -33.46
N GLY A 329 -5.83 12.65 -33.64
CA GLY A 329 -6.88 13.22 -32.79
C GLY A 329 -8.11 12.31 -32.79
N ASN A 330 -8.54 11.84 -31.61
CA ASN A 330 -9.82 11.19 -31.34
C ASN A 330 -10.07 9.78 -31.90
N CYS A 331 -9.21 8.81 -31.65
CA CYS A 331 -9.63 7.41 -31.77
C CYS A 331 -8.84 6.49 -30.85
N PHE A 332 -9.19 6.45 -29.57
CA PHE A 332 -8.97 5.26 -28.72
C PHE A 332 -9.81 5.39 -27.45
N SER A 333 -11.06 4.90 -27.51
CA SER A 333 -11.76 4.44 -26.34
C SER A 333 -11.19 3.05 -26.01
N TRP A 334 -10.60 2.89 -24.86
CA TRP A 334 -10.25 1.59 -24.31
C TRP A 334 -11.52 0.93 -23.76
N LYS A 335 -11.92 -0.17 -24.39
CA LYS A 335 -12.85 -1.13 -23.79
C LYS A 335 -12.09 -2.05 -22.85
#